data_c551887d5154a770a0a7bf7534abd300
#
_entry.id   c551887d5154a770a0a7bf7534abd300
#
_cell.length_a   1.000
_cell.length_b   1.000
_cell.length_c   1.000
_cell.angle_alpha   90.00
_cell.angle_beta   90.00
_cell.angle_gamma   90.00
#
_symmetry.space_group_name_H-M   'P 1'
#
loop_
_entity.id
_entity.type
_entity.pdbx_description
1 polymer ?
#
loop_
_entity_poly.entity_id
_entity_poly.type
_entity_poly.pdbx_seq_one_letter_code
_entity_poly.pdbx_strand_id
1 'polypeptide(L)'
;MAEKRLSEIDEATTTQNTDLVEIAQDDGFGAYVSKKIEFGNFIPTSAKSGAFGITIDAGTSIITTGLKNWVTIPYDCTIASWQLLADISGSIVIDLWKDTLANYPPDASDSITASAKPTLSSQTSNSSSTLTGWTTSVSAGDVVAFNVDSVTDIHKITLTIGVLKA
;
A
#
# COMPACT_ATOMS: atom_id res chain seq x y z
N MET A 1 22.38 -19.43 -35.40
CA MET A 1 21.92 -18.03 -35.24
C MET A 1 23.13 -17.22 -34.82
N ALA A 2 23.47 -16.14 -35.51
CA ALA A 2 24.56 -15.27 -35.09
C ALA A 2 24.18 -14.57 -33.76
N GLU A 3 25.04 -14.63 -32.76
CA GLU A 3 24.87 -13.86 -31.52
C GLU A 3 25.01 -12.38 -31.85
N LYS A 4 23.94 -11.59 -31.60
CA LYS A 4 24.01 -10.14 -31.62
C LYS A 4 24.77 -9.64 -30.39
N ARG A 5 25.75 -8.77 -30.60
CA ARG A 5 26.38 -8.05 -29.47
C ARG A 5 25.38 -7.09 -28.84
N LEU A 6 25.53 -6.80 -27.56
CA LEU A 6 24.69 -5.83 -26.83
C LEU A 6 24.56 -4.48 -27.56
N SER A 7 25.61 -4.06 -28.30
CA SER A 7 25.60 -2.83 -29.13
C SER A 7 24.77 -2.94 -30.42
N GLU A 8 24.26 -4.13 -30.74
CA GLU A 8 23.47 -4.41 -31.96
C GLU A 8 21.98 -4.65 -31.64
N ILE A 9 21.58 -4.50 -30.37
CA ILE A 9 20.19 -4.58 -29.91
C ILE A 9 19.60 -3.19 -30.03
N ASP A 10 18.55 -3.03 -30.82
CA ASP A 10 17.78 -1.79 -30.88
C ASP A 10 17.29 -1.41 -29.47
N GLU A 11 17.50 -0.16 -29.06
CA GLU A 11 17.00 0.32 -27.77
C GLU A 11 15.47 0.19 -27.72
N ALA A 12 14.95 -0.56 -26.76
CA ALA A 12 13.53 -0.59 -26.49
C ALA A 12 13.10 0.78 -25.98
N THR A 13 12.22 1.45 -26.71
CA THR A 13 11.72 2.79 -26.36
C THR A 13 10.79 2.77 -25.13
N THR A 14 10.25 1.60 -24.78
CA THR A 14 9.46 1.35 -23.55
C THR A 14 9.69 -0.08 -23.10
N THR A 15 9.99 -0.27 -21.80
CA THR A 15 10.05 -1.60 -21.20
C THR A 15 8.66 -1.98 -20.65
N GLN A 16 8.25 -3.23 -20.89
CA GLN A 16 7.04 -3.81 -20.32
C GLN A 16 7.45 -4.73 -19.16
N ASN A 17 6.57 -4.92 -18.17
CA ASN A 17 6.84 -5.87 -17.06
C ASN A 17 7.08 -7.31 -17.54
N THR A 18 6.66 -7.63 -18.75
CA THR A 18 6.83 -8.93 -19.41
C THR A 18 8.06 -9.02 -20.29
N ASP A 19 8.82 -7.91 -20.46
CA ASP A 19 10.07 -7.94 -21.20
C ASP A 19 11.07 -8.86 -20.51
N LEU A 20 11.78 -9.65 -21.30
CA LEU A 20 12.74 -10.63 -20.78
C LEU A 20 14.14 -10.04 -20.79
N VAL A 21 14.80 -10.08 -19.64
CA VAL A 21 16.23 -9.78 -19.52
C VAL A 21 17.00 -11.08 -19.58
N GLU A 22 17.94 -11.19 -20.50
CA GLU A 22 18.85 -12.32 -20.59
C GLU A 22 20.06 -12.08 -19.68
N ILE A 23 20.30 -12.99 -18.76
CA ILE A 23 21.46 -12.96 -17.88
C ILE A 23 22.33 -14.22 -18.09
N ALA A 24 23.65 -14.04 -18.08
CA ALA A 24 24.59 -15.14 -18.04
C ALA A 24 24.77 -15.57 -16.56
N GLN A 25 24.51 -16.82 -16.26
CA GLN A 25 24.70 -17.39 -14.93
C GLN A 25 25.74 -18.49 -15.00
N ASP A 26 26.76 -18.48 -14.10
CA ASP A 26 27.71 -19.57 -13.92
C ASP A 26 26.94 -20.83 -13.47
N ASP A 27 27.16 -21.95 -14.18
CA ASP A 27 26.55 -23.25 -13.87
C ASP A 27 27.30 -24.01 -12.73
N GLY A 28 28.35 -23.41 -12.17
CA GLY A 28 29.18 -24.01 -11.13
C GLY A 28 30.30 -24.90 -11.67
N PHE A 29 30.42 -25.07 -12.99
CA PHE A 29 31.44 -25.86 -13.68
C PHE A 29 32.33 -25.03 -14.61
N GLY A 30 32.21 -23.69 -14.54
CA GLY A 30 32.95 -22.73 -15.36
C GLY A 30 32.35 -22.45 -16.74
N ALA A 31 31.14 -22.93 -16.99
CA ALA A 31 30.34 -22.52 -18.15
C ALA A 31 29.26 -21.52 -17.75
N TYR A 32 28.89 -20.63 -18.68
CA TYR A 32 27.83 -19.68 -18.49
C TYR A 32 26.60 -20.13 -19.27
N VAL A 33 25.46 -20.23 -18.58
CA VAL A 33 24.16 -20.51 -19.20
C VAL A 33 23.30 -19.25 -19.21
N SER A 34 22.71 -18.97 -20.36
CA SER A 34 21.77 -17.88 -20.50
C SER A 34 20.45 -18.21 -19.80
N LYS A 35 20.01 -17.34 -18.91
CA LYS A 35 18.68 -17.40 -18.30
C LYS A 35 17.90 -16.15 -18.62
N LYS A 36 16.62 -16.31 -18.89
CA LYS A 36 15.69 -15.21 -19.12
C LYS A 36 14.90 -14.94 -17.85
N ILE A 37 14.90 -13.69 -17.44
CA ILE A 37 14.11 -13.19 -16.30
C ILE A 37 13.19 -12.11 -16.83
N GLU A 38 11.90 -12.20 -16.48
CA GLU A 38 10.97 -11.11 -16.77
C GLU A 38 11.40 -9.84 -16.04
N PHE A 39 11.35 -8.70 -16.72
CA PHE A 39 11.76 -7.39 -16.18
C PHE A 39 11.05 -7.08 -14.86
N GLY A 40 9.75 -7.42 -14.74
CA GLY A 40 8.97 -7.23 -13.52
C GLY A 40 9.54 -8.00 -12.30
N ASN A 41 10.24 -9.12 -12.54
CA ASN A 41 10.88 -9.92 -11.48
C ASN A 41 12.29 -9.42 -11.12
N PHE A 42 12.85 -8.53 -11.93
CA PHE A 42 14.16 -7.91 -11.66
C PHE A 42 14.07 -6.77 -10.63
N ILE A 43 12.88 -6.16 -10.47
CA ILE A 43 12.66 -5.12 -9.49
C ILE A 43 12.36 -5.78 -8.13
N PRO A 44 13.22 -5.59 -7.11
CA PRO A 44 12.96 -6.18 -5.80
C PRO A 44 11.66 -5.64 -5.20
N THR A 45 10.92 -6.48 -4.49
CA THR A 45 9.66 -6.11 -3.84
C THR A 45 9.82 -4.89 -2.92
N SER A 46 10.99 -4.70 -2.31
CA SER A 46 11.29 -3.51 -1.50
C SER A 46 11.23 -2.20 -2.29
N ALA A 47 11.57 -2.22 -3.59
CA ALA A 47 11.46 -1.04 -4.45
C ALA A 47 10.01 -0.70 -4.82
N LYS A 48 9.11 -1.67 -4.70
CA LYS A 48 7.66 -1.49 -4.92
C LYS A 48 6.91 -1.09 -3.65
N SER A 49 7.53 -1.15 -2.48
CA SER A 49 6.89 -0.81 -1.22
C SER A 49 6.62 0.70 -1.12
N GLY A 50 5.48 1.05 -0.55
CA GLY A 50 5.08 2.42 -0.27
C GLY A 50 4.15 2.48 0.92
N ALA A 51 3.75 3.69 1.28
CA ALA A 51 2.75 3.89 2.32
C ALA A 51 1.98 5.19 2.08
N PHE A 52 0.76 5.23 2.60
CA PHE A 52 -0.03 6.46 2.78
C PHE A 52 -0.73 6.42 4.14
N GLY A 53 -1.28 7.51 4.59
CA GLY A 53 -2.00 7.55 5.85
C GLY A 53 -2.27 8.95 6.34
N ILE A 54 -2.75 9.06 7.57
CA ILE A 54 -3.04 10.34 8.20
C ILE A 54 -2.60 10.35 9.66
N THR A 55 -2.42 11.58 10.18
CA THR A 55 -2.41 11.85 11.61
C THR A 55 -3.69 12.62 11.96
N ILE A 56 -4.43 12.13 12.94
CA ILE A 56 -5.58 12.83 13.54
C ILE A 56 -5.10 13.38 14.87
N ASP A 57 -5.20 14.69 15.05
CA ASP A 57 -4.78 15.39 16.26
C ASP A 57 -5.91 16.31 16.75
N ALA A 58 -6.43 16.03 17.94
CA ALA A 58 -7.48 16.82 18.59
C ALA A 58 -6.92 17.75 19.69
N GLY A 59 -5.60 17.93 19.74
CA GLY A 59 -4.92 18.72 20.75
C GLY A 59 -5.01 18.09 22.13
N THR A 60 -5.67 18.77 23.07
CA THR A 60 -5.91 18.27 24.44
C THR A 60 -7.25 17.57 24.62
N SER A 61 -8.07 17.51 23.56
CA SER A 61 -9.39 16.86 23.59
C SER A 61 -9.30 15.44 23.05
N ILE A 62 -10.22 14.58 23.46
CA ILE A 62 -10.39 13.25 22.86
C ILE A 62 -10.82 13.41 21.39
N ILE A 63 -10.25 12.61 20.50
CA ILE A 63 -10.66 12.53 19.10
C ILE A 63 -12.17 12.22 19.05
N THR A 64 -12.91 12.88 18.17
CA THR A 64 -14.34 12.61 17.96
C THR A 64 -14.54 11.51 16.91
N THR A 65 -15.72 10.90 16.85
CA THR A 65 -16.11 10.00 15.77
C THR A 65 -16.39 10.74 14.45
N GLY A 66 -16.56 9.99 13.36
CA GLY A 66 -16.91 10.50 12.03
C GLY A 66 -15.71 10.65 11.10
N LEU A 67 -15.98 11.11 9.88
CA LEU A 67 -14.99 11.36 8.83
C LEU A 67 -13.97 12.40 9.28
N LYS A 68 -12.68 12.09 9.09
CA LYS A 68 -11.59 12.96 9.54
C LYS A 68 -10.84 13.62 8.39
N ASN A 69 -10.49 12.86 7.38
CA ASN A 69 -9.72 13.35 6.25
C ASN A 69 -9.75 12.32 5.11
N TRP A 70 -9.19 12.72 3.97
CA TRP A 70 -9.01 11.86 2.80
C TRP A 70 -7.70 12.16 2.11
N VAL A 71 -7.22 11.19 1.33
CA VAL A 71 -6.02 11.32 0.49
C VAL A 71 -6.33 10.76 -0.89
N THR A 72 -5.78 11.39 -1.94
CA THR A 72 -5.80 10.83 -3.29
C THR A 72 -4.56 9.98 -3.49
N ILE A 73 -4.72 8.77 -4.01
CA ILE A 73 -3.62 7.84 -4.28
C ILE A 73 -3.14 8.02 -5.72
N PRO A 74 -1.88 8.44 -5.95
CA PRO A 74 -1.42 8.82 -7.30
C PRO A 74 -0.91 7.64 -8.14
N TYR A 75 -1.00 6.39 -7.68
CA TYR A 75 -0.47 5.20 -8.34
C TYR A 75 -1.32 3.97 -8.05
N ASP A 76 -1.31 3.00 -8.96
CA ASP A 76 -1.90 1.69 -8.73
C ASP A 76 -1.13 0.93 -7.66
N CYS A 77 -1.85 0.37 -6.68
CA CYS A 77 -1.22 -0.39 -5.60
C CYS A 77 -2.18 -1.40 -4.96
N THR A 78 -1.60 -2.29 -4.18
CA THR A 78 -2.33 -3.22 -3.32
C THR A 78 -2.01 -2.93 -1.86
N ILE A 79 -3.03 -2.75 -1.01
CA ILE A 79 -2.86 -2.60 0.43
C ILE A 79 -2.32 -3.91 1.00
N ALA A 80 -1.25 -3.83 1.79
CA ALA A 80 -0.53 -4.99 2.35
C ALA A 80 -0.55 -5.02 3.88
N SER A 81 -0.69 -3.88 4.56
CA SER A 81 -0.68 -3.80 6.01
C SER A 81 -1.24 -2.47 6.51
N TRP A 82 -1.50 -2.42 7.81
CA TRP A 82 -1.77 -1.16 8.51
C TRP A 82 -1.03 -1.11 9.84
N GLN A 83 -0.78 0.11 10.33
CA GLN A 83 -0.23 0.39 11.65
C GLN A 83 -0.92 1.59 12.28
N LEU A 84 -1.27 1.48 13.56
CA LEU A 84 -1.78 2.56 14.41
C LEU A 84 -0.78 2.88 15.51
N LEU A 85 -0.54 4.18 15.73
CA LEU A 85 0.29 4.70 16.82
C LEU A 85 -0.47 5.84 17.51
N ALA A 86 -0.75 5.71 18.81
CA ALA A 86 -1.47 6.68 19.62
C ALA A 86 -0.54 7.36 20.64
N ASP A 87 -0.89 8.58 21.06
CA ASP A 87 -0.18 9.36 22.08
C ASP A 87 -0.28 8.76 23.48
N ILE A 88 -1.43 8.16 23.81
CA ILE A 88 -1.69 7.50 25.09
C ILE A 88 -2.44 6.17 24.88
N SER A 89 -2.46 5.35 25.91
CA SER A 89 -3.25 4.10 25.89
C SER A 89 -4.75 4.41 25.82
N GLY A 90 -5.42 3.83 24.84
CA GLY A 90 -6.85 4.03 24.60
C GLY A 90 -7.37 3.04 23.56
N SER A 91 -8.63 3.23 23.19
CA SER A 91 -9.26 2.39 22.19
C SER A 91 -9.79 3.24 21.02
N ILE A 92 -9.60 2.76 19.80
CA ILE A 92 -10.12 3.41 18.59
C ILE A 92 -10.36 2.37 17.50
N VAL A 93 -11.41 2.59 16.71
CA VAL A 93 -11.67 1.83 15.47
C VAL A 93 -11.73 2.84 14.33
N ILE A 94 -10.93 2.60 13.29
CA ILE A 94 -10.90 3.44 12.09
C ILE A 94 -11.35 2.60 10.90
N ASP A 95 -12.31 3.10 10.13
CA ASP A 95 -12.73 2.55 8.86
C ASP A 95 -12.06 3.31 7.71
N LEU A 96 -11.77 2.62 6.62
CA LEU A 96 -11.30 3.21 5.38
C LEU A 96 -12.39 3.06 4.32
N TRP A 97 -12.74 4.18 3.67
CA TRP A 97 -13.71 4.23 2.58
C TRP A 97 -12.99 4.65 1.30
N LYS A 98 -13.27 3.99 0.19
CA LYS A 98 -12.55 4.23 -1.06
C LYS A 98 -13.51 4.33 -2.24
N ASP A 99 -13.42 5.43 -2.98
CA ASP A 99 -14.11 5.58 -4.27
C ASP A 99 -13.25 6.42 -5.24
N THR A 100 -13.73 6.55 -6.47
CA THR A 100 -13.12 7.41 -7.49
C THR A 100 -13.35 8.89 -7.16
N LEU A 101 -12.51 9.75 -7.73
CA LEU A 101 -12.70 11.21 -7.58
C LEU A 101 -14.05 11.69 -8.13
N ALA A 102 -14.63 10.98 -9.10
CA ALA A 102 -15.94 11.33 -9.67
C ALA A 102 -17.10 11.19 -8.67
N ASN A 103 -16.96 10.29 -7.71
CA ASN A 103 -17.97 10.01 -6.67
C ASN A 103 -17.59 10.61 -5.30
N TYR A 104 -16.60 11.50 -5.27
CA TYR A 104 -16.16 12.16 -4.03
C TYR A 104 -17.29 12.97 -3.35
N PRO A 105 -17.41 12.93 -2.01
CA PRO A 105 -16.58 12.20 -1.05
C PRO A 105 -17.04 10.74 -0.85
N PRO A 106 -16.13 9.78 -0.62
CA PRO A 106 -16.52 8.43 -0.22
C PRO A 106 -17.36 8.43 1.07
N ASP A 107 -18.27 7.49 1.19
CA ASP A 107 -19.15 7.33 2.36
C ASP A 107 -19.07 5.90 2.95
N ALA A 108 -19.92 5.60 3.93
CA ALA A 108 -19.90 4.32 4.64
C ALA A 108 -20.21 3.10 3.75
N SER A 109 -20.85 3.29 2.58
CA SER A 109 -21.11 2.21 1.62
C SER A 109 -19.85 1.80 0.85
N ASP A 110 -18.82 2.67 0.86
CA ASP A 110 -17.54 2.49 0.18
C ASP A 110 -16.46 1.88 1.08
N SER A 111 -16.85 1.32 2.24
CA SER A 111 -15.91 0.69 3.18
C SER A 111 -15.13 -0.44 2.51
N ILE A 112 -13.81 -0.39 2.65
CA ILE A 112 -12.88 -1.40 2.11
C ILE A 112 -12.32 -2.34 3.19
N THR A 113 -12.61 -2.10 4.48
CA THR A 113 -12.02 -2.85 5.60
C THR A 113 -12.90 -3.98 6.13
N ALA A 114 -14.15 -4.07 5.67
CA ALA A 114 -15.15 -5.03 6.16
C ALA A 114 -15.22 -5.05 7.71
N SER A 115 -15.09 -6.23 8.33
CA SER A 115 -15.10 -6.38 9.80
C SER A 115 -13.71 -6.32 10.44
N ALA A 116 -12.62 -6.28 9.64
CA ALA A 116 -11.23 -6.32 10.14
C ALA A 116 -10.61 -4.92 10.16
N LYS A 117 -11.31 -3.94 10.72
CA LYS A 117 -10.90 -2.53 10.76
C LYS A 117 -9.64 -2.31 11.61
N PRO A 118 -8.74 -1.36 11.24
CA PRO A 118 -7.66 -0.91 12.09
C PRO A 118 -8.16 -0.55 13.49
N THR A 119 -7.65 -1.24 14.52
CA THR A 119 -8.19 -1.13 15.88
C THR A 119 -7.09 -1.07 16.94
N LEU A 120 -7.20 -0.15 17.89
CA LEU A 120 -6.56 -0.23 19.20
C LEU A 120 -7.59 -0.64 20.26
N SER A 121 -7.18 -1.47 21.22
CA SER A 121 -8.00 -1.88 22.35
C SER A 121 -7.17 -1.72 23.63
N SER A 122 -7.33 -0.59 24.31
CA SER A 122 -6.59 -0.20 25.54
C SER A 122 -5.07 -0.29 25.38
N GLN A 123 -4.55 0.22 24.26
CA GLN A 123 -3.12 0.16 23.92
C GLN A 123 -2.68 1.40 23.14
N THR A 124 -1.35 1.61 22.99
CA THR A 124 -0.77 2.75 22.27
C THR A 124 -0.39 2.43 20.84
N SER A 125 -0.30 1.15 20.48
CA SER A 125 0.09 0.75 19.11
C SER A 125 -0.50 -0.61 18.75
N ASN A 126 -0.79 -0.78 17.45
CA ASN A 126 -1.17 -2.06 16.86
C ASN A 126 -0.86 -2.04 15.36
N SER A 127 -0.67 -3.22 14.78
CA SER A 127 -0.46 -3.38 13.34
C SER A 127 -0.91 -4.75 12.87
N SER A 128 -1.28 -4.87 11.60
CA SER A 128 -1.60 -6.15 10.98
C SER A 128 -1.26 -6.15 9.49
N SER A 129 -0.83 -7.31 9.01
CA SER A 129 -0.78 -7.67 7.59
C SER A 129 -1.86 -8.68 7.21
N THR A 130 -2.70 -9.11 8.18
CA THR A 130 -3.87 -9.95 7.91
C THR A 130 -5.07 -9.05 7.65
N LEU A 131 -5.49 -8.97 6.39
CA LEU A 131 -6.53 -8.07 5.89
C LEU A 131 -7.77 -8.85 5.46
N THR A 132 -8.35 -9.64 6.40
CA THR A 132 -9.48 -10.51 6.10
C THR A 132 -10.70 -9.72 5.65
N GLY A 133 -11.17 -10.00 4.43
CA GLY A 133 -12.34 -9.36 3.83
C GLY A 133 -12.10 -7.95 3.27
N TRP A 134 -10.87 -7.44 3.29
CA TRP A 134 -10.57 -6.14 2.72
C TRP A 134 -10.64 -6.15 1.18
N THR A 135 -11.10 -5.03 0.62
CA THR A 135 -10.86 -4.69 -0.78
C THR A 135 -9.51 -3.99 -0.88
N THR A 136 -8.45 -4.74 -1.19
CA THR A 136 -7.07 -4.25 -1.11
C THR A 136 -6.57 -3.52 -2.35
N SER A 137 -7.24 -3.68 -3.50
CA SER A 137 -6.85 -3.01 -4.75
C SER A 137 -7.19 -1.52 -4.70
N VAL A 138 -6.23 -0.67 -5.07
CA VAL A 138 -6.39 0.78 -5.18
C VAL A 138 -5.83 1.22 -6.52
N SER A 139 -6.63 1.97 -7.28
CA SER A 139 -6.24 2.53 -8.59
C SER A 139 -5.69 3.94 -8.45
N ALA A 140 -4.82 4.33 -9.38
CA ALA A 140 -4.36 5.71 -9.47
C ALA A 140 -5.54 6.68 -9.62
N GLY A 141 -5.60 7.69 -8.76
CA GLY A 141 -6.70 8.67 -8.72
C GLY A 141 -7.83 8.33 -7.74
N ASP A 142 -7.85 7.13 -7.15
CA ASP A 142 -8.80 6.80 -6.08
C ASP A 142 -8.60 7.73 -4.88
N VAL A 143 -9.70 8.04 -4.21
CA VAL A 143 -9.74 8.81 -2.96
C VAL A 143 -10.01 7.86 -1.81
N VAL A 144 -9.12 7.83 -0.82
CA VAL A 144 -9.30 7.07 0.41
C VAL A 144 -9.63 8.02 1.55
N ALA A 145 -10.77 7.81 2.18
CA ALA A 145 -11.26 8.54 3.33
C ALA A 145 -11.03 7.74 4.62
N PHE A 146 -10.85 8.44 5.74
CA PHE A 146 -10.61 7.84 7.05
C PHE A 146 -11.71 8.25 8.01
N ASN A 147 -12.51 7.28 8.47
CA ASN A 147 -13.60 7.49 9.38
C ASN A 147 -13.30 6.87 10.75
N VAL A 148 -13.49 7.62 11.82
CA VAL A 148 -13.40 7.11 13.19
C VAL A 148 -14.76 6.59 13.60
N ASP A 149 -14.91 5.27 13.73
CA ASP A 149 -16.16 4.64 14.13
C ASP A 149 -16.41 4.75 15.65
N SER A 150 -15.33 4.58 16.44
CA SER A 150 -15.36 4.70 17.89
C SER A 150 -14.01 5.12 18.43
N VAL A 151 -13.98 5.81 19.56
CA VAL A 151 -12.75 6.22 20.24
C VAL A 151 -12.98 6.47 21.73
N THR A 152 -11.99 6.12 22.56
CA THR A 152 -11.90 6.48 23.98
C THR A 152 -10.48 6.87 24.33
N ASP A 153 -10.31 7.93 25.10
CA ASP A 153 -9.07 8.44 25.72
C ASP A 153 -7.98 8.98 24.77
N ILE A 154 -7.99 8.66 23.49
CA ILE A 154 -6.94 9.03 22.52
C ILE A 154 -7.13 10.48 22.05
N HIS A 155 -6.05 11.32 22.12
CA HIS A 155 -6.05 12.68 21.61
C HIS A 155 -5.37 12.81 20.25
N LYS A 156 -4.34 11.98 20.01
CA LYS A 156 -3.60 11.95 18.75
C LYS A 156 -3.36 10.52 18.30
N ILE A 157 -3.59 10.25 17.03
CA ILE A 157 -3.29 8.95 16.41
C ILE A 157 -2.73 9.14 15.00
N THR A 158 -1.77 8.29 14.64
CA THR A 158 -1.30 8.14 13.26
C THR A 158 -1.71 6.77 12.74
N LEU A 159 -2.41 6.74 11.61
CA LEU A 159 -2.67 5.53 10.84
C LEU A 159 -1.80 5.54 9.59
N THR A 160 -1.01 4.49 9.43
CA THR A 160 -0.20 4.22 8.24
C THR A 160 -0.71 2.98 7.54
N ILE A 161 -0.92 3.07 6.24
CA ILE A 161 -1.32 1.97 5.35
C ILE A 161 -0.12 1.63 4.48
N GLY A 162 0.43 0.44 4.66
CA GLY A 162 1.51 -0.09 3.82
C GLY A 162 0.96 -0.67 2.54
N VAL A 163 1.60 -0.38 1.41
CA VAL A 163 1.15 -0.81 0.08
C VAL A 163 2.30 -1.39 -0.75
N LEU A 164 1.95 -2.20 -1.73
CA LEU A 164 2.81 -2.63 -2.83
C LEU A 164 2.33 -1.97 -4.11
N LYS A 165 3.19 -1.18 -4.74
CA LYS A 165 2.93 -0.53 -6.03
C LYS A 165 2.94 -1.57 -7.15
N ALA A 166 2.08 -1.40 -8.13
CA ALA A 166 2.05 -2.25 -9.32
C ALA A 166 3.33 -2.12 -10.16
#